data_9bfc1ded1b15ba2f2372f1a9be83066c
#
_entry.id   9bfc1ded1b15ba2f2372f1a9be83066c
#
_cell.length_a   1.000
_cell.length_b   1.000
_cell.length_c   1.000
_cell.angle_alpha   90.00
_cell.angle_beta   90.00
_cell.angle_gamma   90.00
#
_symmetry.space_group_name_H-M   'P 1'
#
loop_
_entity.id
_entity.type
_entity.pdbx_description
1 polymer ?
#
loop_
_entity_poly.entity_id
_entity_poly.type
_entity_poly.pdbx_seq_one_letter_code
_entity_poly.pdbx_strand_id
1 'polypeptide(L)'
;MNTMKKRIRLIVLIAVVAVMAVAAILHFSLEPADYRVEIHKQTAAALTLLEEAVTGNDEGQYSEDAVLALQTSLDRANELADSTLSTTDDLRNCYAQIKKDIKTFKGQKNRLCVSANQLEALQEENVDFTQTIKIDGIGEIVWRLPCKEMGQAAPVNLQIETEGFYGDQVRSLMEVNGLQGTVLHFLHNGALPVRADITLYQQMDTAHLYRYDAVRNALIYVCPAKTAGEEVTFSIAMGGYWIVSPANPEDLVKGTTSSAPTEDQTTRPSEINGTEPGTPPTSTPTSPMGPGADATGTTSQPNSTTTESKEIILTQPSSSITTPAHKSYVTVSIRCDTILDNMDDLKQGLEDFVPADGVILAPIKVEILEGETAFDVLKRVTRNEKIQMEFRNDPLYSGAYVEGIGHLYEFDCGSGSGWMYKVNGWFPNYGCSQYQLKDGDTMEWCYTCDVGKDVGDQYWD
;
A
#
# COMPACT_ATOMS: atom_id res chain seq x y z
N MET A 1 73.71 5.15 -7.31
CA MET A 1 72.61 5.87 -6.58
C MET A 1 71.20 5.62 -7.13
N ASN A 2 71.00 5.46 -8.43
CA ASN A 2 69.66 5.28 -9.05
C ASN A 2 69.03 3.87 -8.82
N THR A 3 69.82 2.82 -8.74
CA THR A 3 69.36 1.43 -8.51
C THR A 3 68.91 1.19 -7.07
N MET A 4 69.58 1.82 -6.13
CA MET A 4 69.22 1.74 -4.69
C MET A 4 67.91 2.45 -4.40
N LYS A 5 67.68 3.64 -4.99
CA LYS A 5 66.36 4.36 -4.89
C LYS A 5 65.20 3.59 -5.52
N LYS A 6 65.45 2.85 -6.66
CA LYS A 6 64.44 1.99 -7.27
C LYS A 6 64.08 0.77 -6.39
N ARG A 7 65.07 0.16 -5.73
CA ARG A 7 64.87 -0.98 -4.82
C ARG A 7 64.09 -0.53 -3.55
N ILE A 8 64.44 0.64 -2.99
CA ILE A 8 63.70 1.18 -1.82
C ILE A 8 62.24 1.48 -2.18
N ARG A 9 61.98 2.11 -3.36
CA ARG A 9 60.60 2.35 -3.82
C ARG A 9 59.79 1.07 -4.05
N LEU A 10 60.43 0.02 -4.58
CA LEU A 10 59.78 -1.26 -4.77
C LEU A 10 59.44 -1.95 -3.43
N ILE A 11 60.34 -1.91 -2.44
CA ILE A 11 60.12 -2.45 -1.10
C ILE A 11 59.00 -1.68 -0.39
N VAL A 12 58.97 -0.33 -0.49
CA VAL A 12 57.88 0.47 0.08
C VAL A 12 56.53 0.16 -0.60
N LEU A 13 56.51 -0.02 -1.94
CA LEU A 13 55.30 -0.37 -2.66
C LEU A 13 54.78 -1.76 -2.25
N ILE A 14 55.68 -2.75 -2.11
CA ILE A 14 55.30 -4.10 -1.64
C ILE A 14 54.79 -4.03 -0.19
N ALA A 15 55.40 -3.26 0.69
CA ALA A 15 54.92 -3.08 2.05
C ALA A 15 53.55 -2.40 2.11
N VAL A 16 53.30 -1.39 1.30
CA VAL A 16 51.98 -0.73 1.20
C VAL A 16 50.93 -1.68 0.66
N VAL A 17 51.25 -2.48 -0.38
CA VAL A 17 50.34 -3.48 -0.92
C VAL A 17 50.04 -4.58 0.11
N ALA A 18 51.08 -5.01 0.86
CA ALA A 18 50.90 -6.02 1.94
C ALA A 18 50.03 -5.46 3.09
N VAL A 19 50.24 -4.20 3.50
CA VAL A 19 49.40 -3.54 4.52
C VAL A 19 47.95 -3.37 4.01
N MET A 20 47.76 -2.99 2.73
CA MET A 20 46.43 -2.91 2.16
C MET A 20 45.75 -4.29 2.02
N ALA A 21 46.51 -5.34 1.68
CA ALA A 21 46.00 -6.70 1.65
C ALA A 21 45.64 -7.21 3.05
N VAL A 22 46.48 -6.92 4.08
CA VAL A 22 46.16 -7.26 5.48
C VAL A 22 44.98 -6.42 5.99
N ALA A 23 44.86 -5.16 5.65
CA ALA A 23 43.72 -4.33 5.98
C ALA A 23 42.46 -4.82 5.27
N ALA A 24 42.54 -5.26 4.01
CA ALA A 24 41.46 -5.88 3.27
C ALA A 24 41.04 -7.22 3.91
N ILE A 25 42.02 -8.07 4.32
CA ILE A 25 41.76 -9.33 5.00
C ILE A 25 41.14 -9.09 6.39
N LEU A 26 41.60 -8.12 7.15
CA LEU A 26 41.03 -7.74 8.44
C LEU A 26 39.62 -7.09 8.29
N HIS A 27 39.35 -6.47 7.18
CA HIS A 27 38.03 -5.92 6.86
C HIS A 27 37.06 -6.99 6.31
N PHE A 28 37.58 -8.16 5.89
CA PHE A 28 36.84 -9.24 5.25
C PHE A 28 36.57 -10.46 6.19
N SER A 29 36.93 -10.40 7.47
CA SER A 29 36.86 -11.57 8.35
C SER A 29 35.99 -11.33 9.58
N LEU A 30 34.75 -10.81 9.40
CA LEU A 30 33.74 -11.08 10.40
C LEU A 30 33.24 -12.52 10.18
N GLU A 31 33.26 -13.34 11.24
CA GLU A 31 32.60 -14.64 11.25
C GLU A 31 31.06 -14.44 11.08
N PRO A 32 30.30 -15.43 10.58
CA PRO A 32 28.85 -15.31 10.45
C PRO A 32 28.16 -14.89 11.76
N ALA A 33 28.64 -15.36 12.90
CA ALA A 33 28.15 -14.97 14.23
C ALA A 33 28.36 -13.47 14.52
N ASP A 34 29.49 -12.89 14.07
CA ASP A 34 29.78 -11.46 14.27
C ASP A 34 28.86 -10.58 13.43
N TYR A 35 28.52 -11.00 12.19
CA TYR A 35 27.54 -10.27 11.38
C TYR A 35 26.14 -10.27 11.99
N ARG A 36 25.67 -11.38 12.57
CA ARG A 36 24.38 -11.46 13.26
C ARG A 36 24.32 -10.48 14.43
N VAL A 37 25.33 -10.51 15.29
CA VAL A 37 25.44 -9.58 16.44
C VAL A 37 25.47 -8.12 15.98
N GLU A 38 26.21 -7.83 14.90
CA GLU A 38 26.33 -6.46 14.42
C GLU A 38 25.03 -5.98 13.71
N ILE A 39 24.30 -6.87 13.02
CA ILE A 39 22.97 -6.57 12.46
C ILE A 39 22.02 -6.21 13.60
N HIS A 40 21.86 -7.05 14.61
CA HIS A 40 20.98 -6.78 15.76
C HIS A 40 21.35 -5.48 16.48
N LYS A 41 22.61 -5.16 16.59
CA LYS A 41 23.06 -3.91 17.17
C LYS A 41 22.66 -2.70 16.31
N GLN A 42 22.79 -2.80 14.98
CA GLN A 42 22.35 -1.73 14.06
C GLN A 42 20.83 -1.59 14.06
N THR A 43 20.08 -2.69 14.06
CA THR A 43 18.62 -2.65 14.08
C THR A 43 18.10 -2.08 15.40
N ALA A 44 18.67 -2.47 16.54
CA ALA A 44 18.31 -1.90 17.85
C ALA A 44 18.56 -0.38 17.91
N ALA A 45 19.72 0.10 17.39
CA ALA A 45 20.01 1.52 17.33
C ALA A 45 19.06 2.27 16.37
N ALA A 46 18.60 1.62 15.31
CA ALA A 46 17.66 2.20 14.36
C ALA A 46 16.22 2.21 14.88
N LEU A 47 15.83 1.24 15.71
CA LEU A 47 14.54 1.28 16.43
C LEU A 47 14.44 2.51 17.33
N THR A 48 15.48 2.82 18.10
CA THR A 48 15.50 4.07 18.88
C THR A 48 15.38 5.32 17.99
N LEU A 49 15.98 5.31 16.80
CA LEU A 49 15.83 6.39 15.83
C LEU A 49 14.39 6.52 15.31
N LEU A 50 13.68 5.40 15.13
CA LEU A 50 12.27 5.39 14.74
C LEU A 50 11.35 5.85 15.88
N GLU A 51 11.65 5.45 17.12
CA GLU A 51 10.91 5.90 18.31
C GLU A 51 10.99 7.42 18.50
N GLU A 52 12.12 8.04 18.16
CA GLU A 52 12.34 9.48 18.21
C GLU A 52 11.80 10.23 16.96
N ALA A 53 11.46 9.50 15.89
CA ALA A 53 11.02 10.10 14.65
C ALA A 53 9.60 10.65 14.77
N VAL A 54 9.46 11.94 14.47
CA VAL A 54 8.15 12.58 14.37
C VAL A 54 7.69 12.55 12.92
N THR A 55 6.57 11.91 12.63
CA THR A 55 5.92 11.93 11.32
C THR A 55 5.05 13.16 11.16
N GLY A 56 4.99 13.72 9.96
CA GLY A 56 4.15 14.87 9.67
C GLY A 56 4.66 15.67 8.46
N ASN A 57 4.10 16.87 8.29
CA ASN A 57 4.32 17.71 7.12
C ASN A 57 5.17 18.96 7.41
N ASP A 58 5.61 19.14 8.65
CA ASP A 58 6.49 20.24 9.02
C ASP A 58 7.97 19.95 8.70
N GLU A 59 8.76 21.00 8.65
CA GLU A 59 10.21 20.90 8.47
C GLU A 59 10.84 20.07 9.62
N GLY A 60 11.74 19.17 9.25
CA GLY A 60 12.44 18.30 10.19
C GLY A 60 11.68 17.04 10.61
N GLN A 61 10.41 16.91 10.28
CA GLN A 61 9.62 15.67 10.43
C GLN A 61 9.92 14.69 9.28
N TYR A 62 9.32 13.53 9.32
CA TYR A 62 9.47 12.47 8.30
C TYR A 62 8.14 12.18 7.60
N SER A 63 8.21 11.75 6.35
CA SER A 63 7.05 11.13 5.70
C SER A 63 6.74 9.76 6.32
N GLU A 64 5.48 9.36 6.28
CA GLU A 64 5.06 8.02 6.73
C GLU A 64 5.77 6.92 5.93
N ASP A 65 5.94 7.12 4.63
CA ASP A 65 6.66 6.19 3.75
C ASP A 65 8.14 6.02 4.15
N ALA A 66 8.82 7.08 4.61
CA ALA A 66 10.19 6.98 5.08
C ALA A 66 10.30 6.14 6.36
N VAL A 67 9.37 6.31 7.29
CA VAL A 67 9.30 5.53 8.53
C VAL A 67 9.00 4.07 8.20
N LEU A 68 8.02 3.80 7.34
CA LEU A 68 7.64 2.46 6.92
C LEU A 68 8.78 1.75 6.17
N ALA A 69 9.51 2.47 5.32
CA ALA A 69 10.66 1.92 4.59
C ALA A 69 11.77 1.45 5.54
N LEU A 70 12.11 2.25 6.54
CA LEU A 70 13.12 1.85 7.53
C LEU A 70 12.60 0.69 8.38
N GLN A 71 11.37 0.74 8.89
CA GLN A 71 10.78 -0.35 9.69
C GLN A 71 10.86 -1.68 8.92
N THR A 72 10.37 -1.71 7.68
CA THR A 72 10.42 -2.91 6.83
C THR A 72 11.84 -3.42 6.62
N SER A 73 12.82 -2.51 6.49
CA SER A 73 14.22 -2.90 6.34
C SER A 73 14.78 -3.51 7.63
N LEU A 74 14.39 -3.00 8.81
CA LEU A 74 14.78 -3.55 10.11
C LEU A 74 14.21 -4.94 10.33
N ASP A 75 12.93 -5.13 10.03
CA ASP A 75 12.24 -6.41 10.18
C ASP A 75 12.91 -7.49 9.32
N ARG A 76 13.15 -7.18 8.05
CA ARG A 76 13.87 -8.08 7.14
C ARG A 76 15.30 -8.37 7.60
N ALA A 77 16.00 -7.39 8.16
CA ALA A 77 17.37 -7.58 8.65
C ALA A 77 17.42 -8.48 9.87
N ASN A 78 16.47 -8.35 10.79
CA ASN A 78 16.34 -9.22 11.96
C ASN A 78 16.00 -10.66 11.53
N GLU A 79 15.03 -10.84 10.63
CA GLU A 79 14.65 -12.14 10.07
C GLU A 79 15.87 -12.86 9.46
N LEU A 80 16.66 -12.17 8.63
CA LEU A 80 17.88 -12.73 8.05
C LEU A 80 18.95 -13.05 9.10
N ALA A 81 19.08 -12.22 10.13
CA ALA A 81 20.05 -12.44 11.21
C ALA A 81 19.66 -13.63 12.09
N ASP A 82 18.36 -13.85 12.31
CA ASP A 82 17.84 -14.96 13.12
C ASP A 82 17.79 -16.30 12.36
N SER A 83 17.65 -16.24 11.02
CA SER A 83 17.59 -17.43 10.19
C SER A 83 18.87 -18.27 10.26
N THR A 84 18.74 -19.55 10.60
CA THR A 84 19.86 -20.51 10.58
C THR A 84 20.29 -20.90 9.17
N LEU A 85 19.49 -20.58 8.16
CA LEU A 85 19.74 -20.87 6.75
C LEU A 85 20.52 -19.75 6.03
N SER A 86 20.65 -18.57 6.63
CA SER A 86 21.35 -17.44 6.04
C SER A 86 22.84 -17.71 5.91
N THR A 87 23.36 -17.52 4.71
CA THR A 87 24.80 -17.66 4.43
C THR A 87 25.59 -16.45 4.93
N THR A 88 26.92 -16.58 5.03
CA THR A 88 27.80 -15.46 5.40
C THR A 88 27.67 -14.29 4.41
N ASP A 89 27.44 -14.56 3.12
CA ASP A 89 27.26 -13.53 2.11
C ASP A 89 25.91 -12.83 2.26
N ASP A 90 24.83 -13.55 2.60
CA ASP A 90 23.52 -12.96 2.90
C ASP A 90 23.63 -12.00 4.09
N LEU A 91 24.27 -12.44 5.18
CA LEU A 91 24.47 -11.62 6.38
C LEU A 91 25.36 -10.38 6.11
N ARG A 92 26.40 -10.53 5.30
CA ARG A 92 27.26 -9.41 4.91
C ARG A 92 26.50 -8.38 4.09
N ASN A 93 25.71 -8.83 3.11
CA ASN A 93 24.90 -7.97 2.26
C ASN A 93 23.80 -7.28 3.08
N CYS A 94 23.14 -8.02 3.98
CA CYS A 94 22.15 -7.48 4.91
C CYS A 94 22.77 -6.38 5.80
N TYR A 95 23.93 -6.62 6.40
CA TYR A 95 24.63 -5.62 7.21
C TYR A 95 24.98 -4.35 6.44
N ALA A 96 25.43 -4.48 5.19
CA ALA A 96 25.72 -3.35 4.33
C ALA A 96 24.43 -2.58 3.97
N GLN A 97 23.34 -3.30 3.67
CA GLN A 97 22.05 -2.72 3.30
C GLN A 97 21.43 -1.95 4.47
N ILE A 98 21.35 -2.54 5.66
CA ILE A 98 20.75 -1.86 6.83
C ILE A 98 21.49 -0.55 7.19
N LYS A 99 22.82 -0.54 7.07
CA LYS A 99 23.60 0.70 7.26
C LYS A 99 23.26 1.77 6.23
N LYS A 100 23.03 1.36 4.97
CA LYS A 100 22.62 2.26 3.90
C LYS A 100 21.23 2.82 4.20
N ASP A 101 20.28 1.98 4.60
CA ASP A 101 18.89 2.36 4.85
C ASP A 101 18.79 3.32 6.05
N ILE A 102 19.50 3.05 7.14
CA ILE A 102 19.61 3.97 8.27
C ILE A 102 20.17 5.34 7.84
N LYS A 103 21.18 5.34 6.98
CA LYS A 103 21.76 6.59 6.46
C LYS A 103 20.77 7.34 5.58
N THR A 104 20.06 6.61 4.72
CA THR A 104 18.99 7.15 3.83
C THR A 104 17.91 7.79 4.67
N PHE A 105 17.35 7.06 5.64
CA PHE A 105 16.32 7.57 6.54
C PHE A 105 16.73 8.87 7.23
N LYS A 106 17.94 8.93 7.82
CA LYS A 106 18.45 10.16 8.44
C LYS A 106 18.48 11.36 7.50
N GLY A 107 18.60 11.12 6.20
CA GLY A 107 18.60 12.14 5.16
C GLY A 107 17.20 12.56 4.66
N GLN A 108 16.16 11.80 5.00
CA GLN A 108 14.79 11.95 4.46
C GLN A 108 13.89 12.88 5.28
N LYS A 109 14.46 13.68 6.20
CA LYS A 109 13.68 14.73 6.89
C LYS A 109 13.11 15.72 5.89
N ASN A 110 11.88 16.15 6.14
CA ASN A 110 11.21 17.20 5.37
C ASN A 110 12.05 18.48 5.39
N ARG A 111 12.30 19.06 4.23
CA ARG A 111 13.13 20.25 4.06
C ARG A 111 12.46 21.35 3.26
N LEU A 112 11.42 21.02 2.53
CA LEU A 112 10.68 21.93 1.69
C LEU A 112 9.22 21.90 2.09
N CYS A 113 8.88 22.71 3.08
CA CYS A 113 7.54 22.78 3.66
C CYS A 113 7.06 24.23 3.71
N VAL A 114 5.76 24.40 3.64
CA VAL A 114 5.10 25.66 3.99
C VAL A 114 4.31 25.43 5.28
N SER A 115 4.53 26.26 6.27
CA SER A 115 3.89 26.11 7.59
C SER A 115 2.44 26.58 7.59
N ALA A 116 1.64 26.12 8.56
CA ALA A 116 0.27 26.57 8.74
C ALA A 116 0.20 28.11 8.89
N ASN A 117 1.07 28.72 9.69
CA ASN A 117 1.07 30.18 9.91
C ASN A 117 1.34 30.99 8.61
N GLN A 118 2.20 30.46 7.72
CA GLN A 118 2.45 31.08 6.41
C GLN A 118 1.22 31.00 5.51
N LEU A 119 0.52 29.87 5.53
CA LEU A 119 -0.70 29.67 4.76
C LEU A 119 -1.87 30.50 5.31
N GLU A 120 -2.00 30.62 6.63
CA GLU A 120 -2.99 31.52 7.28
C GLU A 120 -2.77 32.98 6.87
N ALA A 121 -1.53 33.47 6.93
CA ALA A 121 -1.20 34.84 6.51
C ALA A 121 -1.58 35.09 5.03
N LEU A 122 -1.28 34.15 4.13
CA LEU A 122 -1.65 34.25 2.72
C LEU A 122 -3.18 34.17 2.52
N GLN A 123 -3.87 33.38 3.32
CA GLN A 123 -5.32 33.28 3.33
C GLN A 123 -5.97 34.62 3.73
N GLU A 124 -5.46 35.27 4.80
CA GLU A 124 -5.91 36.59 5.25
C GLU A 124 -5.68 37.67 4.18
N GLU A 125 -4.55 37.61 3.48
CA GLU A 125 -4.19 38.50 2.38
C GLU A 125 -4.94 38.18 1.08
N ASN A 126 -5.65 37.06 1.00
CA ASN A 126 -6.33 36.53 -0.20
C ASN A 126 -5.36 36.30 -1.37
N VAL A 127 -4.16 35.81 -1.08
CA VAL A 127 -3.09 35.51 -2.03
C VAL A 127 -2.85 34.01 -2.08
N ASP A 128 -2.67 33.46 -3.28
CA ASP A 128 -2.31 32.05 -3.45
C ASP A 128 -0.83 31.83 -3.15
N PHE A 129 -0.53 30.70 -2.53
CA PHE A 129 0.86 30.24 -2.42
C PHE A 129 1.31 29.64 -3.76
N THR A 130 2.51 29.98 -4.21
CA THR A 130 3.11 29.40 -5.42
C THR A 130 4.59 29.12 -5.18
N GLN A 131 5.03 27.90 -5.51
CA GLN A 131 6.42 27.48 -5.39
C GLN A 131 6.83 26.62 -6.59
N THR A 132 7.95 26.97 -7.22
CA THR A 132 8.58 26.16 -8.26
C THR A 132 9.66 25.26 -7.62
N ILE A 133 9.64 23.98 -7.98
CA ILE A 133 10.59 22.95 -7.55
C ILE A 133 11.22 22.34 -8.79
N LYS A 134 12.52 22.09 -8.74
CA LYS A 134 13.24 21.38 -9.79
C LYS A 134 13.55 19.97 -9.35
N ILE A 135 13.16 18.98 -10.17
CA ILE A 135 13.36 17.56 -9.92
C ILE A 135 14.27 16.99 -11.02
N ASP A 136 15.32 16.30 -10.60
CA ASP A 136 16.26 15.67 -11.51
C ASP A 136 15.54 14.61 -12.36
N GLY A 137 15.73 14.68 -13.68
CA GLY A 137 15.11 13.77 -14.65
C GLY A 137 13.68 14.13 -15.06
N ILE A 138 13.00 15.06 -14.36
CA ILE A 138 11.64 15.51 -14.70
C ILE A 138 11.65 16.98 -15.19
N GLY A 139 12.37 17.86 -14.49
CA GLY A 139 12.36 19.28 -14.77
C GLY A 139 11.71 20.12 -13.67
N GLU A 140 11.09 21.22 -14.06
CA GLU A 140 10.42 22.13 -13.12
C GLU A 140 8.99 21.71 -12.90
N ILE A 141 8.55 21.75 -11.64
CA ILE A 141 7.17 21.52 -11.21
C ILE A 141 6.73 22.74 -10.39
N VAL A 142 5.57 23.27 -10.70
CA VAL A 142 5.00 24.40 -9.97
C VAL A 142 3.85 23.90 -9.10
N TRP A 143 3.95 24.15 -7.80
CA TRP A 143 2.87 24.05 -6.84
C TRP A 143 2.10 25.37 -6.79
N ARG A 144 0.78 25.30 -6.79
CA ARG A 144 -0.11 26.42 -6.45
C ARG A 144 -1.13 25.92 -5.43
N LEU A 145 -1.19 26.57 -4.28
CA LEU A 145 -2.22 26.35 -3.26
C LEU A 145 -3.16 27.54 -3.27
N PRO A 146 -4.44 27.39 -3.66
CA PRO A 146 -5.42 28.47 -3.66
C PRO A 146 -5.86 28.76 -2.22
N CYS A 147 -5.08 29.55 -1.48
CA CYS A 147 -5.25 29.77 -0.03
C CYS A 147 -6.63 30.36 0.32
N LYS A 148 -7.26 31.09 -0.59
CA LYS A 148 -8.64 31.58 -0.45
C LYS A 148 -9.67 30.46 -0.28
N GLU A 149 -9.44 29.32 -0.92
CA GLU A 149 -10.36 28.17 -0.90
C GLU A 149 -10.05 27.21 0.27
N MET A 150 -8.97 27.47 1.01
CA MET A 150 -8.53 26.66 2.13
C MET A 150 -9.50 26.81 3.31
N GLY A 151 -9.82 25.68 3.95
CA GLY A 151 -10.56 25.69 5.21
C GLY A 151 -9.65 26.08 6.38
N GLN A 152 -9.24 25.12 7.15
CA GLN A 152 -8.24 25.32 8.20
C GLN A 152 -6.83 25.14 7.59
N ALA A 153 -5.94 26.08 7.82
CA ALA A 153 -4.56 25.96 7.39
C ALA A 153 -3.83 24.85 8.17
N ALA A 154 -3.05 24.08 7.45
CA ALA A 154 -2.19 23.03 8.00
C ALA A 154 -0.86 23.01 7.21
N PRO A 155 0.24 22.54 7.80
CA PRO A 155 1.52 22.51 7.11
C PRO A 155 1.47 21.60 5.88
N VAL A 156 2.15 22.00 4.80
CA VAL A 156 2.23 21.23 3.56
C VAL A 156 3.68 20.91 3.25
N ASN A 157 4.00 19.62 3.13
CA ASN A 157 5.27 19.17 2.57
C ASN A 157 5.21 19.22 1.05
N LEU A 158 6.07 20.02 0.44
CA LEU A 158 6.10 20.26 -1.01
C LEU A 158 7.08 19.34 -1.74
N GLN A 159 7.82 18.49 -1.02
CA GLN A 159 8.83 17.62 -1.62
C GLN A 159 8.17 16.58 -2.53
N ILE A 160 8.82 16.35 -3.67
CA ILE A 160 8.43 15.34 -4.65
C ILE A 160 9.66 14.51 -4.98
N GLU A 161 9.49 13.21 -5.05
CA GLU A 161 10.47 12.24 -5.50
C GLU A 161 9.95 11.43 -6.69
N THR A 162 10.84 10.74 -7.40
CA THR A 162 10.47 9.84 -8.51
C THR A 162 10.49 8.38 -8.10
N GLU A 163 11.00 8.14 -6.91
CA GLU A 163 11.15 6.83 -6.28
C GLU A 163 10.54 6.90 -4.88
N GLY A 164 10.68 5.85 -4.09
CA GLY A 164 10.20 5.79 -2.73
C GLY A 164 9.78 4.36 -2.40
N PHE A 165 9.15 4.16 -1.25
CA PHE A 165 8.85 2.84 -0.71
C PHE A 165 8.05 1.95 -1.69
N TYR A 166 7.01 2.49 -2.33
CA TYR A 166 6.18 1.76 -3.30
C TYR A 166 6.63 1.94 -4.76
N GLY A 167 7.77 2.56 -5.02
CA GLY A 167 8.22 2.88 -6.38
C GLY A 167 8.30 1.68 -7.33
N ASP A 168 8.78 0.53 -6.85
CA ASP A 168 8.86 -0.69 -7.64
C ASP A 168 7.49 -1.30 -7.92
N GLN A 169 6.57 -1.29 -6.95
CA GLN A 169 5.19 -1.74 -7.10
C GLN A 169 4.45 -0.89 -8.14
N VAL A 170 4.60 0.45 -8.06
CA VAL A 170 3.99 1.38 -9.01
C VAL A 170 4.50 1.10 -10.42
N ARG A 171 5.82 0.97 -10.62
CA ARG A 171 6.41 0.65 -11.94
C ARG A 171 5.95 -0.70 -12.48
N SER A 172 5.89 -1.72 -11.63
CA SER A 172 5.39 -3.05 -12.02
C SER A 172 3.94 -3.01 -12.46
N LEU A 173 3.08 -2.28 -11.75
CA LEU A 173 1.68 -2.09 -12.14
C LEU A 173 1.54 -1.30 -13.44
N MET A 174 2.38 -0.28 -13.66
CA MET A 174 2.41 0.44 -14.93
C MET A 174 2.79 -0.47 -16.08
N GLU A 175 3.83 -1.30 -15.92
CA GLU A 175 4.30 -2.24 -16.95
C GLU A 175 3.22 -3.28 -17.30
N VAL A 176 2.62 -3.93 -16.29
CA VAL A 176 1.58 -4.95 -16.48
C VAL A 176 0.35 -4.38 -17.18
N ASN A 177 0.00 -3.13 -16.92
CA ASN A 177 -1.15 -2.46 -17.54
C ASN A 177 -0.79 -1.71 -18.84
N GLY A 178 0.45 -1.77 -19.30
CA GLY A 178 0.90 -1.04 -20.48
C GLY A 178 0.88 0.48 -20.34
N LEU A 179 0.86 0.98 -19.09
CA LEU A 179 0.79 2.39 -18.77
C LEU A 179 2.20 3.00 -18.82
N GLN A 180 2.40 3.96 -19.70
CA GLN A 180 3.62 4.77 -19.73
C GLN A 180 3.34 6.14 -19.13
N GLY A 181 4.34 6.76 -18.49
CA GLY A 181 4.14 8.08 -17.91
C GLY A 181 5.20 8.47 -16.88
N THR A 182 5.00 9.64 -16.30
CA THR A 182 5.87 10.22 -15.27
C THR A 182 5.29 9.91 -13.89
N VAL A 183 6.06 9.24 -13.05
CA VAL A 183 5.72 8.96 -11.66
C VAL A 183 6.18 10.13 -10.79
N LEU A 184 5.28 10.64 -9.98
CA LEU A 184 5.51 11.70 -9.00
C LEU A 184 5.09 11.19 -7.62
N HIS A 185 6.03 11.09 -6.70
CA HIS A 185 5.76 10.74 -5.30
C HIS A 185 5.77 12.02 -4.46
N PHE A 186 4.60 12.51 -4.10
CA PHE A 186 4.42 13.68 -3.23
C PHE A 186 4.55 13.24 -1.77
N LEU A 187 5.58 13.73 -1.07
CA LEU A 187 5.93 13.32 0.30
C LEU A 187 5.02 13.94 1.40
N HIS A 188 3.95 14.60 1.00
CA HIS A 188 2.94 15.09 1.95
C HIS A 188 2.16 13.92 2.54
N ASN A 189 2.05 13.86 3.87
CA ASN A 189 1.30 12.84 4.57
C ASN A 189 -0.20 13.18 4.56
N GLY A 190 -1.01 12.27 4.00
CA GLY A 190 -2.46 12.38 4.03
C GLY A 190 -3.06 13.46 3.11
N ALA A 191 -4.19 14.03 3.52
CA ALA A 191 -4.93 15.02 2.76
C ALA A 191 -4.29 16.41 2.85
N LEU A 192 -4.29 17.13 1.73
CA LEU A 192 -3.89 18.55 1.66
C LEU A 192 -4.99 19.44 2.27
N PRO A 193 -4.63 20.56 2.91
CA PRO A 193 -5.61 21.49 3.48
C PRO A 193 -6.49 22.17 2.42
N VAL A 194 -6.04 22.18 1.17
CA VAL A 194 -6.76 22.63 -0.01
C VAL A 194 -6.27 21.84 -1.22
N ARG A 195 -7.08 21.67 -2.25
CA ARG A 195 -6.61 21.07 -3.51
C ARG A 195 -5.47 21.91 -4.08
N ALA A 196 -4.34 21.27 -4.32
CA ALA A 196 -3.19 21.91 -4.94
C ALA A 196 -3.25 21.76 -6.46
N ASP A 197 -3.03 22.83 -7.19
CA ASP A 197 -2.76 22.77 -8.62
C ASP A 197 -1.29 22.55 -8.86
N ILE A 198 -0.98 21.55 -9.67
CA ILE A 198 0.38 21.15 -10.03
C ILE A 198 0.56 21.38 -11.52
N THR A 199 1.60 22.13 -11.89
CA THR A 199 2.00 22.29 -13.29
C THR A 199 3.33 21.60 -13.51
N LEU A 200 3.34 20.64 -14.45
CA LEU A 200 4.50 19.89 -14.91
C LEU A 200 4.86 20.37 -16.32
N TYR A 201 6.13 20.72 -16.56
CA TYR A 201 6.60 21.11 -17.89
C TYR A 201 7.08 19.87 -18.65
N GLN A 202 6.15 19.27 -19.37
CA GLN A 202 6.40 18.11 -20.22
C GLN A 202 5.47 18.14 -21.43
N GLN A 203 6.01 18.01 -22.63
CA GLN A 203 5.21 17.97 -23.84
C GLN A 203 4.35 16.70 -23.91
N MET A 204 3.04 16.87 -23.85
CA MET A 204 2.05 15.81 -24.02
C MET A 204 0.86 16.36 -24.80
N ASP A 205 0.42 15.65 -25.84
CA ASP A 205 -0.78 16.02 -26.60
C ASP A 205 -2.05 15.78 -25.79
N THR A 206 -2.05 14.70 -25.02
CA THR A 206 -3.07 14.33 -24.04
C THR A 206 -2.40 13.91 -22.75
N ALA A 207 -3.02 14.19 -21.62
CA ALA A 207 -2.54 13.76 -20.32
C ALA A 207 -3.69 13.27 -19.44
N HIS A 208 -3.45 12.20 -18.74
CA HIS A 208 -4.36 11.53 -17.82
C HIS A 208 -3.68 11.30 -16.49
N LEU A 209 -4.41 11.51 -15.41
CA LEU A 209 -3.90 11.38 -14.06
C LEU A 209 -4.36 10.07 -13.44
N TYR A 210 -3.41 9.33 -12.93
CA TYR A 210 -3.64 8.11 -12.15
C TYR A 210 -3.01 8.27 -10.77
N ARG A 211 -3.57 7.59 -9.79
CA ARG A 211 -3.06 7.52 -8.41
C ARG A 211 -2.81 6.07 -8.02
N TYR A 212 -1.70 5.81 -7.36
CA TYR A 212 -1.48 4.52 -6.73
C TYR A 212 -2.25 4.43 -5.41
N ASP A 213 -2.98 3.35 -5.26
CA ASP A 213 -3.66 2.98 -4.03
C ASP A 213 -2.89 1.81 -3.40
N ALA A 214 -2.18 2.10 -2.30
CA ALA A 214 -1.35 1.11 -1.62
C ALA A 214 -2.18 0.00 -0.97
N VAL A 215 -3.42 0.30 -0.54
CA VAL A 215 -4.33 -0.66 0.06
C VAL A 215 -4.80 -1.69 -0.96
N ARG A 216 -5.17 -1.22 -2.15
CA ARG A 216 -5.65 -2.08 -3.25
C ARG A 216 -4.52 -2.64 -4.11
N ASN A 217 -3.29 -2.17 -3.90
CA ASN A 217 -2.14 -2.38 -4.77
C ASN A 217 -2.53 -2.18 -6.25
N ALA A 218 -3.11 -1.05 -6.55
CA ALA A 218 -3.71 -0.75 -7.85
C ALA A 218 -3.46 0.69 -8.31
N LEU A 219 -3.50 0.92 -9.62
CA LEU A 219 -3.52 2.24 -10.23
C LEU A 219 -4.97 2.65 -10.49
N ILE A 220 -5.39 3.74 -9.88
CA ILE A 220 -6.73 4.28 -10.00
C ILE A 220 -6.70 5.47 -10.96
N TYR A 221 -7.51 5.43 -12.01
CA TYR A 221 -7.73 6.58 -12.86
C TYR A 221 -8.49 7.67 -12.11
N VAL A 222 -7.98 8.92 -12.20
CA VAL A 222 -8.59 10.05 -11.48
C VAL A 222 -9.34 10.97 -12.43
N CYS A 223 -8.63 11.53 -13.42
CA CYS A 223 -9.23 12.48 -14.37
C CYS A 223 -8.28 12.76 -15.54
N PRO A 224 -8.76 13.39 -16.63
CA PRO A 224 -7.89 14.03 -17.60
C PRO A 224 -7.13 15.19 -16.93
N ALA A 225 -5.86 15.37 -17.28
CA ALA A 225 -5.11 16.59 -16.99
C ALA A 225 -5.25 17.60 -18.13
N LYS A 226 -5.06 18.88 -17.82
CA LYS A 226 -5.09 19.94 -18.84
C LYS A 226 -3.72 20.05 -19.50
N THR A 227 -3.69 20.09 -20.84
CA THR A 227 -2.46 20.29 -21.61
C THR A 227 -2.50 21.62 -22.35
N ALA A 228 -1.41 22.40 -22.30
CA ALA A 228 -1.26 23.66 -23.01
C ALA A 228 0.20 23.86 -23.44
N GLY A 229 0.53 23.48 -24.69
CA GLY A 229 1.92 23.47 -25.16
C GLY A 229 2.77 22.47 -24.41
N GLU A 230 3.78 22.96 -23.66
CA GLU A 230 4.65 22.12 -22.83
C GLU A 230 4.14 21.98 -21.38
N GLU A 231 3.00 22.57 -21.05
CA GLU A 231 2.45 22.54 -19.70
C GLU A 231 1.38 21.46 -19.57
N VAL A 232 1.51 20.65 -18.53
CA VAL A 232 0.48 19.70 -18.07
C VAL A 232 0.07 20.11 -16.67
N THR A 233 -1.20 20.52 -16.50
CA THR A 233 -1.74 20.98 -15.21
C THR A 233 -2.82 20.03 -14.72
N PHE A 234 -2.74 19.67 -13.45
CA PHE A 234 -3.69 18.81 -12.75
C PHE A 234 -3.80 19.22 -11.28
N SER A 235 -4.85 18.76 -10.59
CA SER A 235 -5.05 19.07 -9.18
C SER A 235 -5.00 17.80 -8.33
N ILE A 236 -4.32 17.89 -7.19
CA ILE A 236 -4.24 16.82 -6.19
C ILE A 236 -4.87 17.26 -4.86
N ALA A 237 -5.45 16.32 -4.13
CA ALA A 237 -6.05 16.56 -2.82
C ALA A 237 -5.29 15.87 -1.68
N MET A 238 -4.25 15.09 -2.00
CA MET A 238 -3.45 14.31 -1.04
C MET A 238 -2.08 14.01 -1.60
N GLY A 239 -1.16 13.67 -0.72
CA GLY A 239 0.16 13.15 -1.10
C GLY A 239 0.11 11.74 -1.68
N GLY A 240 1.27 11.07 -1.73
CA GLY A 240 1.44 9.73 -2.28
C GLY A 240 1.84 9.71 -3.76
N TYR A 241 1.66 8.56 -4.41
CA TYR A 241 2.14 8.34 -5.78
C TYR A 241 1.08 8.68 -6.82
N TRP A 242 1.46 9.53 -7.74
CA TRP A 242 0.65 9.98 -8.86
C TRP A 242 1.37 9.73 -10.18
N ILE A 243 0.65 9.35 -11.21
CA ILE A 243 1.20 9.09 -12.54
C ILE A 243 0.51 10.01 -13.54
N VAL A 244 1.31 10.76 -14.29
CA VAL A 244 0.87 11.57 -15.43
C VAL A 244 1.21 10.79 -16.68
N SER A 245 0.19 10.36 -17.42
CA SER A 245 0.30 9.46 -18.57
C SER A 245 -0.43 10.01 -19.79
N PRO A 246 0.09 9.84 -21.02
CA PRO A 246 -0.64 10.12 -22.24
C PRO A 246 -1.76 9.10 -22.52
N ALA A 247 -1.75 7.94 -21.85
CA ALA A 247 -2.67 6.84 -22.11
C ALA A 247 -4.04 7.10 -21.49
N ASN A 248 -5.09 6.99 -22.32
CA ASN A 248 -6.47 6.99 -21.85
C ASN A 248 -6.81 5.60 -21.27
N PRO A 249 -7.49 5.53 -20.11
CA PRO A 249 -7.88 4.24 -19.51
C PRO A 249 -8.72 3.36 -20.43
N GLU A 250 -9.55 3.93 -21.30
CA GLU A 250 -10.36 3.15 -22.26
C GLU A 250 -9.50 2.40 -23.30
N ASP A 251 -8.33 2.91 -23.61
CA ASP A 251 -7.42 2.29 -24.58
C ASP A 251 -6.61 1.16 -23.96
N LEU A 252 -6.31 1.24 -22.67
CA LEU A 252 -5.65 0.19 -21.90
C LEU A 252 -6.51 -1.08 -21.78
N VAL A 253 -7.82 -0.92 -21.60
CA VAL A 253 -8.77 -2.05 -21.52
C VAL A 253 -8.93 -2.76 -22.88
N LYS A 254 -8.84 -2.04 -24.01
CA LYS A 254 -8.92 -2.64 -25.36
C LYS A 254 -7.69 -3.46 -25.73
N GLY A 255 -6.52 -3.14 -25.18
CA GLY A 255 -5.26 -3.86 -25.47
C GLY A 255 -5.21 -5.28 -24.89
N THR A 256 -5.99 -5.59 -23.86
CA THR A 256 -6.06 -6.91 -23.22
C THR A 256 -7.02 -7.89 -23.91
N THR A 257 -7.84 -7.45 -24.87
CA THR A 257 -8.79 -8.29 -25.60
C THR A 257 -8.33 -8.74 -26.98
N SER A 258 -7.10 -8.40 -27.42
CA SER A 258 -6.58 -8.75 -28.74
C SER A 258 -5.39 -9.69 -28.69
N SER A 259 -5.60 -10.95 -28.24
CA SER A 259 -4.82 -12.11 -28.67
C SER A 259 -5.60 -13.40 -28.44
N ALA A 260 -6.66 -13.60 -29.24
CA ALA A 260 -7.14 -14.94 -29.52
C ALA A 260 -6.23 -15.54 -30.61
N PRO A 261 -5.78 -16.80 -30.48
CA PRO A 261 -4.97 -17.44 -31.54
C PRO A 261 -5.84 -17.64 -32.79
N THR A 262 -5.33 -17.19 -33.91
CA THR A 262 -5.87 -17.50 -35.25
C THR A 262 -5.74 -18.99 -35.46
N GLU A 263 -6.84 -19.73 -35.47
CA GLU A 263 -6.88 -21.10 -35.97
C GLU A 263 -6.65 -21.10 -37.48
N ASP A 264 -5.58 -21.80 -37.88
CA ASP A 264 -5.22 -22.10 -39.26
C ASP A 264 -6.25 -23.07 -39.86
N GLN A 265 -6.93 -22.61 -40.90
CA GLN A 265 -7.82 -23.45 -41.71
C GLN A 265 -6.99 -24.22 -42.73
N THR A 266 -6.91 -25.54 -42.58
CA THR A 266 -6.72 -26.38 -43.76
C THR A 266 -7.28 -27.81 -43.56
N THR A 267 -8.12 -28.16 -44.52
CA THR A 267 -8.54 -29.49 -45.02
C THR A 267 -9.72 -30.24 -44.36
N ARG A 268 -10.79 -30.21 -45.15
CA ARG A 268 -11.89 -31.20 -45.25
C ARG A 268 -11.36 -32.50 -45.91
N PRO A 269 -11.98 -33.71 -45.75
CA PRO A 269 -13.27 -34.00 -46.39
C PRO A 269 -14.26 -34.97 -45.70
N SER A 270 -15.54 -34.76 -46.06
CA SER A 270 -16.62 -35.70 -46.48
C SER A 270 -17.21 -36.80 -45.61
N GLU A 271 -18.52 -36.63 -45.40
CA GLU A 271 -19.65 -37.57 -45.48
C GLU A 271 -19.73 -38.77 -44.50
N ILE A 272 -20.91 -39.02 -43.83
CA ILE A 272 -22.16 -39.64 -44.32
C ILE A 272 -23.20 -39.71 -43.19
N ASN A 273 -24.46 -39.32 -43.52
CA ASN A 273 -25.80 -39.79 -43.15
C ASN A 273 -26.19 -40.21 -41.73
N GLY A 274 -27.33 -39.63 -41.27
CA GLY A 274 -28.48 -40.45 -40.94
C GLY A 274 -29.33 -40.03 -39.75
N THR A 275 -30.53 -39.46 -40.03
CA THR A 275 -31.83 -39.68 -39.41
C THR A 275 -32.29 -38.84 -38.22
N GLU A 276 -33.14 -37.89 -38.48
CA GLU A 276 -34.24 -37.35 -37.63
C GLU A 276 -35.29 -38.43 -37.27
N PRO A 277 -36.31 -38.24 -36.40
CA PRO A 277 -37.07 -36.99 -36.10
C PRO A 277 -37.62 -36.86 -34.65
N GLY A 278 -38.20 -35.68 -34.32
CA GLY A 278 -39.16 -35.56 -33.26
C GLY A 278 -39.36 -34.24 -32.56
N THR A 279 -40.13 -33.33 -33.11
CA THR A 279 -40.83 -32.20 -32.48
C THR A 279 -42.28 -32.57 -32.19
N PRO A 280 -43.15 -31.71 -31.58
CA PRO A 280 -43.11 -30.63 -30.59
C PRO A 280 -44.12 -30.86 -29.43
N PRO A 281 -44.77 -29.97 -28.67
CA PRO A 281 -45.30 -28.63 -29.01
C PRO A 281 -45.28 -27.51 -27.91
N THR A 282 -45.33 -26.30 -28.39
CA THR A 282 -45.99 -25.05 -28.04
C THR A 282 -47.01 -25.00 -26.88
N SER A 283 -46.93 -23.95 -26.04
CA SER A 283 -48.11 -23.14 -25.64
C SER A 283 -47.73 -21.79 -25.02
N THR A 284 -48.12 -20.73 -25.70
CA THR A 284 -48.45 -19.39 -25.17
C THR A 284 -49.91 -19.42 -24.68
N PRO A 285 -50.35 -18.53 -23.74
CA PRO A 285 -51.12 -17.36 -24.17
C PRO A 285 -50.98 -16.08 -23.32
N THR A 286 -50.93 -14.92 -23.98
CA THR A 286 -51.96 -13.86 -24.08
C THR A 286 -52.18 -12.91 -22.88
N SER A 287 -51.94 -11.62 -23.17
CA SER A 287 -52.39 -10.40 -22.47
C SER A 287 -53.92 -10.25 -22.40
N PRO A 288 -54.45 -9.26 -21.62
CA PRO A 288 -54.96 -8.04 -22.26
C PRO A 288 -54.76 -6.70 -21.47
N MET A 289 -54.45 -5.66 -22.26
CA MET A 289 -55.06 -4.34 -22.48
C MET A 289 -55.71 -3.54 -21.33
N GLY A 290 -55.34 -2.32 -21.24
CA GLY A 290 -55.53 -0.98 -20.92
C GLY A 290 -56.96 -0.46 -20.55
N PRO A 291 -57.26 0.85 -20.46
CA PRO A 291 -56.72 2.02 -21.15
C PRO A 291 -56.65 3.35 -20.30
N GLY A 292 -55.96 4.33 -20.83
CA GLY A 292 -56.53 5.67 -21.12
C GLY A 292 -56.16 6.91 -20.33
N ALA A 293 -55.61 7.86 -21.05
CA ALA A 293 -55.90 9.31 -21.17
C ALA A 293 -55.10 10.30 -20.30
N ASP A 294 -54.25 11.04 -21.02
CA ASP A 294 -54.25 12.48 -21.36
C ASP A 294 -54.04 13.54 -20.27
N ALA A 295 -53.02 14.37 -20.41
CA ALA A 295 -53.03 15.74 -20.93
C ALA A 295 -51.81 16.59 -20.50
N THR A 296 -51.03 17.05 -21.49
CA THR A 296 -50.40 18.36 -21.70
C THR A 296 -49.90 19.22 -20.55
N GLY A 297 -48.61 19.67 -20.69
CA GLY A 297 -48.06 20.84 -19.99
C GLY A 297 -46.59 21.08 -20.32
N THR A 298 -46.33 21.78 -21.42
CA THR A 298 -45.03 22.33 -21.86
C THR A 298 -44.50 23.36 -20.88
N THR A 299 -43.24 23.27 -20.43
CA THR A 299 -42.38 24.46 -20.27
C THR A 299 -40.88 24.04 -20.24
N SER A 300 -40.12 24.76 -21.02
CA SER A 300 -38.71 24.58 -21.38
C SER A 300 -37.75 25.09 -20.32
N GLN A 301 -36.62 24.37 -20.15
CA GLN A 301 -35.24 24.82 -20.07
C GLN A 301 -34.58 25.07 -18.69
N PRO A 302 -33.22 25.00 -18.58
CA PRO A 302 -32.20 24.46 -19.49
C PRO A 302 -31.34 23.33 -18.91
N ASN A 303 -30.70 22.59 -19.80
CA ASN A 303 -29.66 21.61 -19.56
C ASN A 303 -28.46 22.19 -18.82
N SER A 304 -28.16 21.63 -17.64
CA SER A 304 -26.83 21.63 -17.08
C SER A 304 -26.31 20.18 -17.16
N THR A 305 -25.45 19.96 -18.12
CA THR A 305 -24.76 18.67 -18.28
C THR A 305 -23.77 18.54 -17.15
N THR A 306 -24.16 17.87 -16.08
CA THR A 306 -23.22 17.38 -15.07
C THR A 306 -22.66 16.07 -15.60
N THR A 307 -21.42 16.12 -16.06
CA THR A 307 -20.66 14.94 -16.46
C THR A 307 -20.29 14.17 -15.20
N GLU A 308 -21.00 13.09 -14.92
CA GLU A 308 -20.59 12.13 -13.90
C GLU A 308 -19.29 11.46 -14.34
N SER A 309 -18.21 11.73 -13.60
CA SER A 309 -16.92 11.04 -13.77
C SER A 309 -17.03 9.64 -13.21
N LYS A 310 -17.12 8.64 -14.08
CA LYS A 310 -16.98 7.22 -13.71
C LYS A 310 -15.55 6.95 -13.26
N GLU A 311 -15.36 6.49 -12.03
CA GLU A 311 -14.07 6.01 -11.54
C GLU A 311 -13.70 4.73 -12.30
N ILE A 312 -12.63 4.78 -13.09
CA ILE A 312 -12.10 3.62 -13.80
C ILE A 312 -10.94 3.07 -12.98
N ILE A 313 -11.19 1.95 -12.32
CA ILE A 313 -10.19 1.18 -11.57
C ILE A 313 -9.61 0.13 -12.51
N LEU A 314 -8.31 0.20 -12.77
CA LEU A 314 -7.58 -0.83 -13.50
C LEU A 314 -7.23 -1.99 -12.55
N THR A 315 -8.25 -2.76 -12.19
CA THR A 315 -8.16 -4.10 -11.62
C THR A 315 -9.13 -4.98 -12.40
N GLN A 316 -8.96 -6.30 -12.38
CA GLN A 316 -9.86 -7.23 -13.08
C GLN A 316 -11.33 -7.01 -12.69
N PRO A 317 -12.31 -7.26 -13.58
CA PRO A 317 -13.61 -6.61 -13.53
C PRO A 317 -14.55 -7.22 -12.50
N SER A 318 -15.14 -6.38 -11.66
CA SER A 318 -16.53 -6.60 -11.21
C SER A 318 -17.20 -5.28 -10.87
N SER A 319 -18.38 -5.12 -11.41
CA SER A 319 -19.26 -3.95 -11.51
C SER A 319 -19.93 -3.57 -10.18
N SER A 320 -20.17 -2.27 -9.93
CA SER A 320 -21.52 -1.66 -9.94
C SER A 320 -21.68 -0.36 -9.12
N ILE A 321 -22.33 0.59 -9.74
CA ILE A 321 -23.45 1.53 -9.36
C ILE A 321 -23.31 2.36 -8.08
N THR A 322 -23.33 3.67 -8.27
CA THR A 322 -23.28 4.77 -7.29
C THR A 322 -24.66 5.16 -6.77
N THR A 323 -24.78 5.34 -5.46
CA THR A 323 -25.85 6.09 -4.76
C THR A 323 -25.20 6.93 -3.65
N PRO A 324 -25.83 8.03 -3.12
CA PRO A 324 -25.18 9.04 -2.28
C PRO A 324 -24.53 8.44 -1.03
N ALA A 325 -23.45 9.06 -0.56
CA ALA A 325 -22.57 8.61 0.51
C ALA A 325 -23.33 8.03 1.72
N HIS A 326 -23.58 6.74 1.69
CA HIS A 326 -24.02 5.96 2.84
C HIS A 326 -22.77 5.67 3.66
N LYS A 327 -22.72 6.13 4.91
CA LYS A 327 -21.66 5.74 5.83
C LYS A 327 -21.76 4.26 6.11
N SER A 328 -20.72 3.53 5.76
CA SER A 328 -20.64 2.10 5.98
C SER A 328 -20.05 1.78 7.34
N TYR A 329 -20.57 0.77 8.00
CA TYR A 329 -20.16 0.38 9.34
C TYR A 329 -19.99 -1.13 9.45
N VAL A 330 -19.00 -1.54 10.22
CA VAL A 330 -18.80 -2.94 10.61
C VAL A 330 -18.84 -3.08 12.13
N THR A 331 -19.13 -4.28 12.61
CA THR A 331 -18.98 -4.62 14.03
C THR A 331 -17.65 -5.35 14.21
N VAL A 332 -16.83 -4.92 15.15
CA VAL A 332 -15.51 -5.51 15.42
C VAL A 332 -15.43 -6.00 16.84
N SER A 333 -14.92 -7.22 17.05
CA SER A 333 -14.63 -7.78 18.38
C SER A 333 -13.30 -8.54 18.36
N ILE A 334 -12.66 -8.68 19.55
CA ILE A 334 -11.41 -9.41 19.73
C ILE A 334 -11.56 -10.30 20.98
N ARG A 335 -11.33 -11.62 20.82
CA ARG A 335 -11.56 -12.63 21.86
C ARG A 335 -10.39 -13.60 21.96
N CYS A 336 -10.14 -14.06 23.18
CA CYS A 336 -9.19 -15.11 23.52
C CYS A 336 -9.78 -16.14 24.53
N ASP A 337 -11.08 -16.34 24.47
CA ASP A 337 -11.82 -17.17 25.44
C ASP A 337 -11.43 -18.65 25.38
N THR A 338 -10.93 -19.16 24.25
CA THR A 338 -10.36 -20.52 24.14
C THR A 338 -9.18 -20.74 25.09
N ILE A 339 -8.42 -19.70 25.44
CA ILE A 339 -7.33 -19.78 26.42
C ILE A 339 -7.87 -20.17 27.81
N LEU A 340 -9.08 -19.73 28.19
CA LEU A 340 -9.66 -20.01 29.49
C LEU A 340 -9.85 -21.51 29.76
N ASP A 341 -10.10 -22.29 28.68
CA ASP A 341 -10.21 -23.75 28.74
C ASP A 341 -8.85 -24.46 28.61
N ASN A 342 -7.76 -23.70 28.34
CA ASN A 342 -6.42 -24.21 28.07
C ASN A 342 -5.34 -23.47 28.89
N MET A 343 -5.68 -22.96 30.07
CA MET A 343 -4.76 -22.19 30.92
C MET A 343 -3.50 -22.95 31.32
N ASP A 344 -3.55 -24.30 31.39
CA ASP A 344 -2.40 -25.14 31.70
C ASP A 344 -1.36 -25.15 30.57
N ASP A 345 -1.75 -24.86 29.36
CA ASP A 345 -0.88 -24.76 28.16
C ASP A 345 -0.38 -23.32 27.91
N LEU A 346 -0.93 -22.33 28.62
CA LEU A 346 -0.52 -20.95 28.49
C LEU A 346 0.91 -20.75 29.05
N LYS A 347 1.76 -20.06 28.32
CA LYS A 347 3.10 -19.70 28.79
C LYS A 347 3.03 -18.89 30.08
N GLN A 348 3.87 -19.26 31.04
CA GLN A 348 3.94 -18.63 32.33
C GLN A 348 4.21 -17.13 32.26
N GLY A 349 3.42 -16.37 33.01
CA GLY A 349 3.52 -14.88 33.08
C GLY A 349 2.64 -14.15 32.09
N LEU A 350 1.80 -14.87 31.32
CA LEU A 350 0.83 -14.27 30.40
C LEU A 350 -0.60 -14.26 30.96
N GLU A 351 -0.82 -14.82 32.14
CA GLU A 351 -2.13 -14.98 32.77
C GLU A 351 -2.84 -13.63 32.98
N ASP A 352 -2.07 -12.60 33.28
CA ASP A 352 -2.60 -11.23 33.49
C ASP A 352 -3.10 -10.56 32.20
N PHE A 353 -2.73 -11.07 31.02
CA PHE A 353 -3.19 -10.57 29.73
C PHE A 353 -4.46 -11.27 29.21
N VAL A 354 -4.90 -12.33 29.89
CA VAL A 354 -6.14 -13.05 29.55
C VAL A 354 -7.29 -12.48 30.38
N PRO A 355 -8.23 -11.74 29.76
CA PRO A 355 -9.42 -11.25 30.48
C PRO A 355 -10.23 -12.42 31.06
N ALA A 356 -10.82 -12.22 32.24
CA ALA A 356 -11.58 -13.26 32.95
C ALA A 356 -12.77 -13.84 32.14
N ASP A 357 -13.27 -13.10 31.16
CA ASP A 357 -14.34 -13.48 30.22
C ASP A 357 -13.79 -13.77 28.81
N GLY A 358 -12.47 -13.74 28.63
CA GLY A 358 -11.81 -13.95 27.34
C GLY A 358 -12.08 -12.85 26.30
N VAL A 359 -12.58 -11.68 26.71
CA VAL A 359 -12.94 -10.59 25.78
C VAL A 359 -11.94 -9.44 25.89
N ILE A 360 -11.04 -9.33 24.93
CA ILE A 360 -10.08 -8.22 24.82
C ILE A 360 -10.79 -6.95 24.33
N LEU A 361 -11.69 -7.09 23.34
CA LEU A 361 -12.53 -6.02 22.84
C LEU A 361 -13.97 -6.53 22.67
N ALA A 362 -14.90 -5.98 23.44
CA ALA A 362 -16.32 -6.23 23.24
C ALA A 362 -16.77 -5.71 21.85
N PRO A 363 -17.84 -6.26 21.25
CA PRO A 363 -18.31 -5.80 19.94
C PRO A 363 -18.54 -4.29 19.90
N ILE A 364 -17.82 -3.59 19.03
CA ILE A 364 -17.98 -2.16 18.78
C ILE A 364 -18.36 -1.91 17.33
N LYS A 365 -19.16 -0.86 17.09
CA LYS A 365 -19.51 -0.42 15.74
C LYS A 365 -18.47 0.58 15.23
N VAL A 366 -17.86 0.29 14.09
CA VAL A 366 -16.77 1.06 13.50
C VAL A 366 -17.19 1.54 12.12
N GLU A 367 -17.08 2.84 11.85
CA GLU A 367 -17.26 3.37 10.49
C GLU A 367 -16.09 2.90 9.62
N ILE A 368 -16.40 2.38 8.42
CA ILE A 368 -15.40 1.97 7.45
C ILE A 368 -15.43 2.84 6.20
N LEU A 369 -14.28 2.99 5.59
CA LEU A 369 -14.14 3.57 4.26
C LEU A 369 -14.30 2.49 3.19
N GLU A 370 -14.75 2.88 2.01
CA GLU A 370 -14.85 1.96 0.90
C GLU A 370 -13.48 1.35 0.56
N GLY A 371 -13.43 0.02 0.55
CA GLY A 371 -12.22 -0.75 0.27
C GLY A 371 -11.31 -1.03 1.47
N GLU A 372 -11.64 -0.57 2.69
CA GLU A 372 -10.88 -0.95 3.89
C GLU A 372 -10.90 -2.47 4.09
N THR A 373 -9.71 -3.02 4.38
CA THR A 373 -9.54 -4.46 4.63
C THR A 373 -9.77 -4.80 6.11
N ALA A 374 -9.96 -6.09 6.40
CA ALA A 374 -10.02 -6.58 7.77
C ALA A 374 -8.78 -6.19 8.59
N PHE A 375 -7.60 -6.16 7.96
CA PHE A 375 -6.37 -5.73 8.58
C PHE A 375 -6.33 -4.22 8.86
N ASP A 376 -6.77 -3.38 7.92
CA ASP A 376 -6.77 -1.92 8.10
C ASP A 376 -7.69 -1.51 9.26
N VAL A 377 -8.86 -2.13 9.33
CA VAL A 377 -9.81 -1.89 10.41
C VAL A 377 -9.27 -2.40 11.74
N LEU A 378 -8.66 -3.61 11.79
CA LEU A 378 -8.01 -4.10 13.01
C LEU A 378 -6.94 -3.13 13.50
N LYS A 379 -6.03 -2.71 12.63
CA LYS A 379 -4.94 -1.79 12.93
C LYS A 379 -5.43 -0.44 13.48
N ARG A 380 -6.51 0.08 12.91
CA ARG A 380 -7.14 1.32 13.35
C ARG A 380 -7.85 1.16 14.69
N VAL A 381 -8.58 0.07 14.88
CA VAL A 381 -9.31 -0.24 16.11
C VAL A 381 -8.35 -0.46 17.27
N THR A 382 -7.33 -1.31 17.11
CA THR A 382 -6.35 -1.59 18.17
C THR A 382 -5.60 -0.32 18.59
N ARG A 383 -5.24 0.56 17.65
CA ARG A 383 -4.65 1.85 17.96
C ARG A 383 -5.60 2.76 18.78
N ASN A 384 -6.86 2.86 18.37
CA ASN A 384 -7.84 3.72 19.04
C ASN A 384 -8.17 3.24 20.46
N GLU A 385 -8.31 1.93 20.62
CA GLU A 385 -8.62 1.27 21.90
C GLU A 385 -7.36 1.03 22.76
N LYS A 386 -6.16 1.40 22.25
CA LYS A 386 -4.86 1.22 22.91
C LYS A 386 -4.55 -0.25 23.26
N ILE A 387 -4.97 -1.14 22.38
CA ILE A 387 -4.66 -2.57 22.44
C ILE A 387 -3.34 -2.79 21.70
N GLN A 388 -2.38 -3.44 22.35
CA GLN A 388 -1.13 -3.83 21.71
C GLN A 388 -1.43 -4.79 20.57
N MET A 389 -0.76 -4.60 19.42
CA MET A 389 -0.89 -5.45 18.24
C MET A 389 0.45 -5.52 17.51
N GLU A 390 0.85 -6.72 17.14
CA GLU A 390 2.02 -6.97 16.31
C GLU A 390 1.66 -7.81 15.09
N PHE A 391 2.33 -7.54 13.98
CA PHE A 391 2.13 -8.23 12.71
C PHE A 391 3.42 -8.20 11.90
N ARG A 392 3.57 -9.15 10.99
CA ARG A 392 4.60 -9.14 9.95
C ARG A 392 3.97 -9.19 8.57
N ASN A 393 4.69 -8.68 7.58
CA ASN A 393 4.32 -8.90 6.19
C ASN A 393 4.90 -10.23 5.73
N ASP A 394 4.03 -11.19 5.40
CA ASP A 394 4.45 -12.51 4.94
C ASP A 394 4.37 -12.61 3.41
N PRO A 395 5.53 -12.75 2.72
CA PRO A 395 5.56 -12.86 1.25
C PRO A 395 4.88 -14.13 0.71
N LEU A 396 4.80 -15.20 1.52
CA LEU A 396 4.17 -16.46 1.14
C LEU A 396 2.64 -16.34 1.09
N TYR A 397 2.08 -15.47 1.94
CA TYR A 397 0.64 -15.22 2.00
C TYR A 397 0.24 -13.90 1.32
N SER A 398 1.19 -13.21 0.68
CA SER A 398 0.97 -11.92 -0.02
C SER A 398 0.23 -10.89 0.82
N GLY A 399 0.51 -10.84 2.15
CA GLY A 399 -0.24 -9.97 3.03
C GLY A 399 0.27 -9.93 4.48
N ALA A 400 -0.45 -9.18 5.31
CA ALA A 400 -0.15 -9.07 6.74
C ALA A 400 -0.54 -10.35 7.49
N TYR A 401 0.38 -10.84 8.31
CA TYR A 401 0.16 -11.90 9.28
C TYR A 401 0.18 -11.30 10.69
N VAL A 402 -0.93 -11.41 11.42
CA VAL A 402 -1.06 -10.90 12.78
C VAL A 402 -0.45 -11.89 13.75
N GLU A 403 0.64 -11.49 14.40
CA GLU A 403 1.40 -12.34 15.32
C GLU A 403 0.87 -12.27 16.75
N GLY A 404 0.42 -11.09 17.18
CA GLY A 404 -0.04 -10.87 18.55
C GLY A 404 -1.06 -9.75 18.66
N ILE A 405 -2.03 -9.91 19.57
CA ILE A 405 -2.99 -8.90 20.01
C ILE A 405 -3.12 -8.96 21.53
N GLY A 406 -3.06 -7.81 22.20
CA GLY A 406 -3.23 -7.72 23.65
C GLY A 406 -2.15 -8.47 24.44
N HIS A 407 -0.91 -8.51 23.93
CA HIS A 407 0.24 -9.23 24.49
C HIS A 407 0.13 -10.77 24.45
N LEU A 408 -0.81 -11.32 23.71
CA LEU A 408 -0.97 -12.74 23.46
C LEU A 408 -0.54 -13.03 22.01
N TYR A 409 0.49 -13.85 21.84
CA TYR A 409 1.12 -14.15 20.55
C TYR A 409 0.82 -15.56 20.08
N GLU A 410 1.09 -15.83 18.81
CA GLU A 410 1.10 -17.20 18.29
C GLU A 410 2.02 -18.09 19.13
N PHE A 411 1.60 -19.33 19.35
CA PHE A 411 2.28 -20.35 20.18
C PHE A 411 2.36 -20.05 21.68
N ASP A 412 1.62 -19.05 22.20
CA ASP A 412 1.61 -18.77 23.62
C ASP A 412 0.74 -19.73 24.44
N CYS A 413 -0.20 -20.42 23.80
CA CYS A 413 -1.07 -21.43 24.41
C CYS A 413 -0.97 -22.78 23.67
N GLY A 414 0.25 -23.29 23.55
CA GLY A 414 0.53 -24.53 22.80
C GLY A 414 0.90 -24.30 21.33
N SER A 415 1.45 -25.35 20.69
CA SER A 415 2.03 -25.27 19.33
C SER A 415 1.01 -25.07 18.22
N GLY A 416 -0.28 -25.21 18.50
CA GLY A 416 -1.38 -24.97 17.54
C GLY A 416 -2.12 -23.65 17.78
N SER A 417 -1.59 -22.78 18.65
CA SER A 417 -2.27 -21.57 19.05
C SER A 417 -1.85 -20.35 18.21
N GLY A 418 -2.79 -19.42 18.04
CA GLY A 418 -2.56 -18.18 17.28
C GLY A 418 -3.84 -17.40 16.97
N TRP A 419 -3.69 -16.29 16.28
CA TRP A 419 -4.77 -15.41 15.94
C TRP A 419 -5.41 -15.77 14.58
N MET A 420 -6.73 -15.86 14.57
CA MET A 420 -7.55 -16.06 13.39
C MET A 420 -8.61 -14.95 13.28
N TYR A 421 -9.09 -14.69 12.06
CA TYR A 421 -10.20 -13.76 11.86
C TYR A 421 -11.34 -14.43 11.10
N LYS A 422 -12.56 -14.10 11.48
CA LYS A 422 -13.76 -14.47 10.74
C LYS A 422 -14.63 -13.27 10.46
N VAL A 423 -15.32 -13.31 9.33
CA VAL A 423 -16.27 -12.28 8.94
C VAL A 423 -17.63 -12.95 8.70
N ASN A 424 -18.66 -12.45 9.38
CA ASN A 424 -20.01 -13.01 9.35
C ASN A 424 -20.04 -14.51 9.72
N GLY A 425 -19.16 -14.91 10.64
CA GLY A 425 -19.03 -16.28 11.13
C GLY A 425 -18.27 -17.23 10.21
N TRP A 426 -17.71 -16.75 9.09
CA TRP A 426 -16.91 -17.55 8.15
C TRP A 426 -15.42 -17.18 8.23
N PHE A 427 -14.55 -18.18 8.24
CA PHE A 427 -13.09 -18.00 8.23
C PHE A 427 -12.59 -17.92 6.79
N PRO A 428 -12.11 -16.76 6.32
CA PRO A 428 -11.53 -16.65 4.99
C PRO A 428 -10.22 -17.47 4.88
N ASN A 429 -10.02 -18.16 3.75
CA ASN A 429 -8.79 -18.92 3.47
C ASN A 429 -7.69 -18.07 2.84
N TYR A 430 -7.69 -16.78 3.10
CA TYR A 430 -6.70 -15.81 2.62
C TYR A 430 -6.46 -14.70 3.65
N GLY A 431 -5.34 -14.00 3.49
CA GLY A 431 -4.86 -13.02 4.47
C GLY A 431 -5.84 -11.87 4.73
N CYS A 432 -5.88 -11.39 5.98
CA CYS A 432 -6.75 -10.30 6.43
C CYS A 432 -6.55 -8.98 5.68
N SER A 433 -5.37 -8.76 5.12
CA SER A 433 -5.08 -7.60 4.26
C SER A 433 -5.64 -7.69 2.83
N GLN A 434 -6.21 -8.85 2.48
CA GLN A 434 -6.86 -9.05 1.18
C GLN A 434 -8.40 -9.08 1.30
N TYR A 435 -8.94 -9.22 2.52
CA TYR A 435 -10.39 -9.25 2.75
C TYR A 435 -10.93 -7.83 2.89
N GLN A 436 -11.65 -7.35 1.88
CA GLN A 436 -12.35 -6.06 1.92
C GLN A 436 -13.66 -6.19 2.68
N LEU A 437 -13.82 -5.38 3.72
CA LEU A 437 -15.04 -5.32 4.53
C LEU A 437 -16.15 -4.54 3.81
N LYS A 438 -17.40 -4.91 4.10
CA LYS A 438 -18.60 -4.29 3.55
C LYS A 438 -19.49 -3.77 4.67
N ASP A 439 -20.39 -2.85 4.33
CA ASP A 439 -21.39 -2.35 5.28
C ASP A 439 -22.20 -3.48 5.90
N GLY A 440 -22.30 -3.46 7.22
CA GLY A 440 -23.00 -4.46 8.01
C GLY A 440 -22.19 -5.70 8.38
N ASP A 441 -20.95 -5.85 7.91
CA ASP A 441 -20.13 -7.01 8.27
C ASP A 441 -19.84 -7.05 9.77
N THR A 442 -19.76 -8.28 10.30
CA THR A 442 -19.28 -8.57 11.65
C THR A 442 -17.93 -9.26 11.57
N MET A 443 -16.87 -8.55 11.97
CA MET A 443 -15.51 -9.06 12.02
C MET A 443 -15.14 -9.43 13.46
N GLU A 444 -14.75 -10.66 13.67
CA GLU A 444 -14.25 -11.15 14.94
C GLU A 444 -12.84 -11.68 14.79
N TRP A 445 -11.94 -11.19 15.62
CA TRP A 445 -10.62 -11.78 15.82
C TRP A 445 -10.69 -12.70 17.03
N CYS A 446 -10.30 -13.95 16.84
CA CYS A 446 -10.35 -14.98 17.86
C CYS A 446 -9.00 -15.69 17.97
N TYR A 447 -8.60 -15.95 19.21
CA TYR A 447 -7.42 -16.76 19.51
C TYR A 447 -7.81 -18.22 19.50
N THR A 448 -7.12 -19.07 18.74
CA THR A 448 -7.28 -20.52 18.76
C THR A 448 -6.16 -21.17 19.55
N CYS A 449 -6.44 -22.25 20.26
CA CYS A 449 -5.46 -23.12 20.91
C CYS A 449 -5.29 -24.46 20.16
N ASP A 450 -6.16 -24.78 19.17
CA ASP A 450 -6.13 -26.05 18.39
C ASP A 450 -6.35 -25.79 16.89
N VAL A 451 -5.48 -24.95 16.27
CA VAL A 451 -5.40 -24.76 14.80
C VAL A 451 -6.76 -24.41 14.16
N GLY A 452 -7.62 -23.69 14.89
CA GLY A 452 -8.92 -23.24 14.39
C GLY A 452 -10.11 -24.12 14.78
N LYS A 453 -9.93 -25.37 15.25
CA LYS A 453 -11.01 -26.27 15.60
C LYS A 453 -11.87 -25.78 16.75
N ASP A 454 -11.23 -25.24 17.77
CA ASP A 454 -11.84 -24.73 19.00
C ASP A 454 -12.62 -23.40 18.80
N VAL A 455 -12.39 -22.72 17.69
CA VAL A 455 -13.09 -21.49 17.29
C VAL A 455 -14.12 -21.74 16.18
N GLY A 456 -14.29 -22.98 15.73
CA GLY A 456 -15.28 -23.40 14.73
C GLY A 456 -14.87 -23.06 13.29
N ASP A 457 -13.60 -23.25 12.96
CA ASP A 457 -13.14 -23.10 11.58
C ASP A 457 -13.71 -24.25 10.71
N GLN A 458 -14.47 -23.88 9.68
CA GLN A 458 -15.18 -24.79 8.78
C GLN A 458 -14.28 -25.71 7.94
N TYR A 459 -12.97 -25.48 7.93
CA TYR A 459 -12.02 -26.32 7.19
C TYR A 459 -11.65 -27.62 7.95
N TRP A 460 -12.16 -27.77 9.18
CA TRP A 460 -11.92 -28.96 10.00
C TRP A 460 -13.16 -29.83 10.22
N ASP A 461 -14.32 -29.49 9.63
CA ASP A 461 -15.57 -30.27 9.66
C ASP A 461 -15.57 -31.44 8.67
#